data_bcb7c6e825c5e1b7e762b70b67c3fd1c
#
_entry.id   bcb7c6e825c5e1b7e762b70b67c3fd1c
#
_cell.length_a   1.000
_cell.length_b   1.000
_cell.length_c   1.000
_cell.angle_alpha   90.00
_cell.angle_beta   90.00
_cell.angle_gamma   90.00
#
_symmetry.space_group_name_H-M   'P 1'
#
loop_
_entity.id
_entity.type
_entity.pdbx_description
1 polymer ?
#
loop_
_entity_poly.entity_id
_entity_poly.type
_entity_poly.pdbx_seq_one_letter_code
_entity_poly.pdbx_strand_id
1 'polypeptide(L)'
;MSESIEYLKAAGDASIEIDQEVTDAVHDIVGEVRERGDDALYEFTERFDDVEVDEFRIDDAAIDAAAEELTAAERETIDNTIENVRAFHEEQREHVEGFEKEFEEGVRLGQRIVPVESAGTYVPGGRHPLVAAPAMSIVPAKVAGVDRVVTCAPPQEDGGIQPAQLYAMDRAGADEIYSIGGAQAIAAMAYGTESVPEVAKITGPGNVFTTEAKRQVFGHVGIDFLAGPSEVLILTDETADPELVATDLLAQAEHDPNSRPILVSTDRDVAEAAVDALDEQATDLRTEDVARECWDENGEVVVAETMEAAIDVVNDYAIEHLQVMIDEPRSIVDDLTNYGSLFLGDHSPVVFGDKAVGTNHSLPTLEVARYSGGITVGTYLKTLTHQEATEEGAARIAPWAAEICKLEGTHAHQLSAEARLRDDISPDYGPQR
;
A
#
# COMPACT_ATOMS: atom_id res chain seq x y z
N MET A 1 -22.06 20.52 12.20
CA MET A 1 -20.72 21.10 12.44
C MET A 1 -20.76 21.61 13.88
N SER A 2 -19.84 21.12 14.70
CA SER A 2 -19.73 21.53 16.12
C SER A 2 -19.27 22.99 16.16
N GLU A 3 -19.80 23.80 17.12
CA GLU A 3 -19.37 25.20 17.33
C GLU A 3 -17.86 25.33 17.66
N SER A 4 -17.13 24.22 17.77
CA SER A 4 -15.72 24.12 18.16
C SER A 4 -14.71 24.08 17.02
N ILE A 5 -15.13 24.22 15.75
CA ILE A 5 -14.26 24.08 14.57
C ILE A 5 -14.56 25.21 13.58
N GLU A 6 -13.51 25.89 13.09
CA GLU A 6 -13.57 26.92 12.07
C GLU A 6 -12.63 26.60 10.91
N TYR A 7 -13.11 26.71 9.69
CA TYR A 7 -12.30 26.59 8.47
C TYR A 7 -11.82 27.98 8.03
N LEU A 8 -10.51 28.22 8.13
CA LEU A 8 -9.89 29.41 7.55
C LEU A 8 -9.75 29.28 6.03
N LYS A 9 -9.51 28.06 5.57
CA LYS A 9 -9.50 27.66 4.15
C LYS A 9 -10.16 26.30 4.04
N ALA A 10 -11.08 26.14 3.13
CA ALA A 10 -11.69 24.85 2.82
C ALA A 10 -11.23 24.39 1.43
N ALA A 11 -10.91 23.12 1.32
CA ALA A 11 -10.63 22.51 0.02
C ALA A 11 -11.89 22.46 -0.87
N GLY A 12 -11.68 22.29 -2.17
CA GLY A 12 -12.74 21.90 -3.11
C GLY A 12 -13.32 20.51 -2.76
N ASP A 13 -14.37 20.11 -3.52
CA ASP A 13 -14.98 18.77 -3.32
C ASP A 13 -14.00 17.68 -3.78
N ALA A 14 -13.37 17.00 -2.82
CA ALA A 14 -12.27 16.06 -3.04
C ALA A 14 -12.74 14.62 -3.37
N SER A 15 -13.94 14.44 -3.89
CA SER A 15 -14.40 13.13 -4.34
C SER A 15 -13.71 12.77 -5.67
N ILE A 16 -12.75 11.84 -5.62
CA ILE A 16 -12.22 11.26 -6.84
C ILE A 16 -13.18 10.18 -7.33
N GLU A 17 -14.19 10.60 -8.06
CA GLU A 17 -14.93 9.68 -8.93
C GLU A 17 -13.99 9.35 -10.11
N ILE A 18 -13.56 8.11 -10.20
CA ILE A 18 -12.83 7.65 -11.41
C ILE A 18 -13.78 7.81 -12.59
N ASP A 19 -13.36 8.62 -13.56
CA ASP A 19 -14.17 8.89 -14.74
C ASP A 19 -14.55 7.57 -15.45
N GLN A 20 -15.80 7.49 -15.92
CA GLN A 20 -16.27 6.34 -16.68
C GLN A 20 -15.40 6.09 -17.93
N GLU A 21 -14.86 7.14 -18.55
CA GLU A 21 -13.97 7.01 -19.69
C GLU A 21 -12.66 6.30 -19.31
N VAL A 22 -12.11 6.58 -18.13
CA VAL A 22 -10.93 5.87 -17.60
C VAL A 22 -11.27 4.41 -17.32
N THR A 23 -12.42 4.16 -16.69
CA THR A 23 -12.88 2.80 -16.39
C THR A 23 -13.03 1.97 -17.67
N ASP A 24 -13.66 2.52 -18.71
CA ASP A 24 -13.86 1.83 -19.99
C ASP A 24 -12.54 1.61 -20.72
N ALA A 25 -11.65 2.62 -20.76
CA ALA A 25 -10.34 2.49 -21.37
C ALA A 25 -9.46 1.42 -20.70
N VAL A 26 -9.47 1.38 -19.38
CA VAL A 26 -8.73 0.34 -18.61
C VAL A 26 -9.35 -1.03 -18.83
N HIS A 27 -10.69 -1.13 -18.92
CA HIS A 27 -11.35 -2.39 -19.24
C HIS A 27 -10.88 -2.98 -20.56
N ASP A 28 -10.79 -2.13 -21.60
CA ASP A 28 -10.31 -2.54 -22.90
C ASP A 28 -8.83 -2.99 -22.84
N ILE A 29 -7.97 -2.22 -22.17
CA ILE A 29 -6.55 -2.57 -22.01
C ILE A 29 -6.39 -3.93 -21.31
N VAL A 30 -7.08 -4.12 -20.18
CA VAL A 30 -7.01 -5.37 -19.40
C VAL A 30 -7.53 -6.56 -20.23
N GLY A 31 -8.61 -6.33 -21.00
CA GLY A 31 -9.18 -7.34 -21.89
C GLY A 31 -8.22 -7.74 -23.02
N GLU A 32 -7.64 -6.78 -23.69
CA GLU A 32 -6.69 -7.00 -24.78
C GLU A 32 -5.41 -7.73 -24.31
N VAL A 33 -4.83 -7.33 -23.17
CA VAL A 33 -3.66 -8.04 -22.60
C VAL A 33 -4.01 -9.48 -22.26
N ARG A 34 -5.18 -9.71 -21.67
CA ARG A 34 -5.64 -11.07 -21.34
C ARG A 34 -5.84 -11.96 -22.57
N GLU A 35 -6.31 -11.38 -23.69
CA GLU A 35 -6.61 -12.14 -24.90
C GLU A 35 -5.42 -12.31 -25.85
N ARG A 36 -4.52 -11.32 -25.92
CA ARG A 36 -3.45 -11.22 -26.90
C ARG A 36 -2.03 -11.34 -26.33
N GLY A 37 -1.91 -11.35 -24.99
CA GLY A 37 -0.61 -11.48 -24.32
C GLY A 37 0.40 -10.40 -24.72
N ASP A 38 1.61 -10.81 -25.06
CA ASP A 38 2.70 -9.91 -25.43
C ASP A 38 2.40 -9.02 -26.63
N ASP A 39 1.61 -9.47 -27.60
CA ASP A 39 1.22 -8.66 -28.77
C ASP A 39 0.50 -7.37 -28.34
N ALA A 40 -0.35 -7.45 -27.30
CA ALA A 40 -1.00 -6.27 -26.74
C ALA A 40 -0.03 -5.41 -25.93
N LEU A 41 0.91 -6.02 -25.20
CA LEU A 41 1.92 -5.27 -24.44
C LEU A 41 2.81 -4.43 -25.37
N TYR A 42 3.30 -4.99 -26.49
CA TYR A 42 4.09 -4.24 -27.47
C TYR A 42 3.31 -3.05 -28.06
N GLU A 43 2.04 -3.29 -28.46
CA GLU A 43 1.17 -2.24 -28.99
C GLU A 43 0.93 -1.12 -27.98
N PHE A 44 0.66 -1.45 -26.72
CA PHE A 44 0.38 -0.45 -25.69
C PHE A 44 1.64 0.29 -25.25
N THR A 45 2.80 -0.37 -25.17
CA THR A 45 4.08 0.29 -24.87
C THR A 45 4.44 1.29 -25.97
N GLU A 46 4.33 0.92 -27.25
CA GLU A 46 4.52 1.87 -28.35
C GLU A 46 3.53 3.04 -28.28
N ARG A 47 2.25 2.75 -28.00
CA ARG A 47 1.19 3.76 -28.01
C ARG A 47 1.23 4.72 -26.84
N PHE A 48 1.55 4.26 -25.63
CA PHE A 48 1.42 5.05 -24.42
C PHE A 48 2.75 5.60 -23.91
N ASP A 49 3.84 4.88 -24.15
CA ASP A 49 5.17 5.25 -23.72
C ASP A 49 6.03 5.80 -24.89
N ASP A 50 5.54 5.72 -26.17
CA ASP A 50 6.23 6.15 -27.39
C ASP A 50 7.59 5.45 -27.58
N VAL A 51 7.66 4.17 -27.19
CA VAL A 51 8.88 3.36 -27.19
C VAL A 51 8.64 2.00 -27.84
N GLU A 52 9.52 1.63 -28.79
CA GLU A 52 9.61 0.26 -29.29
C GLU A 52 10.66 -0.51 -28.47
N VAL A 53 10.27 -1.64 -27.88
CA VAL A 53 11.17 -2.52 -27.12
C VAL A 53 11.29 -3.87 -27.84
N ASP A 54 12.50 -4.46 -27.81
CA ASP A 54 12.73 -5.80 -28.36
C ASP A 54 12.32 -6.89 -27.35
N GLU A 55 12.57 -6.66 -26.06
CA GLU A 55 12.24 -7.53 -24.94
C GLU A 55 11.81 -6.69 -23.73
N PHE A 56 10.80 -7.15 -23.02
CA PHE A 56 10.34 -6.47 -21.79
C PHE A 56 11.23 -6.75 -20.59
N ARG A 57 11.81 -7.93 -20.52
CA ARG A 57 12.64 -8.33 -19.39
C ARG A 57 14.00 -7.63 -19.44
N ILE A 58 14.35 -7.00 -18.33
CA ILE A 58 15.66 -6.39 -18.11
C ILE A 58 16.65 -7.51 -17.76
N ASP A 59 17.78 -7.56 -18.47
CA ASP A 59 18.82 -8.54 -18.21
C ASP A 59 19.87 -8.06 -17.19
N ASP A 60 20.68 -8.99 -16.69
CA ASP A 60 21.71 -8.70 -15.68
C ASP A 60 22.74 -7.67 -16.21
N ALA A 61 23.00 -7.65 -17.52
CA ALA A 61 23.97 -6.72 -18.11
C ALA A 61 23.44 -5.27 -18.06
N ALA A 62 22.14 -5.06 -18.25
CA ALA A 62 21.50 -3.74 -18.10
C ALA A 62 21.49 -3.29 -16.63
N ILE A 63 21.30 -4.22 -15.70
CA ILE A 63 21.36 -3.94 -14.25
C ILE A 63 22.79 -3.52 -13.86
N ASP A 64 23.81 -4.25 -14.32
CA ASP A 64 25.22 -3.92 -14.08
C ASP A 64 25.58 -2.53 -14.67
N ALA A 65 25.13 -2.24 -15.90
CA ALA A 65 25.34 -0.95 -16.54
C ALA A 65 24.69 0.19 -15.75
N ALA A 66 23.45 0.02 -15.29
CA ALA A 66 22.77 1.00 -14.44
C ALA A 66 23.54 1.27 -13.13
N ALA A 67 24.11 0.22 -12.52
CA ALA A 67 24.93 0.37 -11.33
C ALA A 67 26.23 1.15 -11.59
N GLU A 68 26.82 1.03 -12.81
CA GLU A 68 28.02 1.77 -13.21
C GLU A 68 27.75 3.26 -13.48
N GLU A 69 26.54 3.63 -13.87
CA GLU A 69 26.14 5.02 -14.08
C GLU A 69 26.04 5.81 -12.77
N LEU A 70 25.77 5.12 -11.64
CA LEU A 70 25.62 5.74 -10.34
C LEU A 70 26.98 5.97 -9.67
N THR A 71 27.09 7.13 -9.00
CA THR A 71 28.24 7.39 -8.13
C THR A 71 28.22 6.45 -6.90
N ALA A 72 29.38 6.31 -6.26
CA ALA A 72 29.47 5.51 -5.03
C ALA A 72 28.55 6.05 -3.91
N ALA A 73 28.39 7.37 -3.82
CA ALA A 73 27.53 8.02 -2.82
C ALA A 73 26.03 7.76 -3.09
N GLU A 74 25.60 7.76 -4.34
CA GLU A 74 24.22 7.44 -4.72
C GLU A 74 23.88 5.99 -4.40
N ARG A 75 24.76 5.05 -4.76
CA ARG A 75 24.60 3.64 -4.40
C ARG A 75 24.54 3.43 -2.89
N GLU A 76 25.46 4.04 -2.13
CA GLU A 76 25.47 3.97 -0.66
C GLU A 76 24.16 4.51 -0.07
N THR A 77 23.60 5.59 -0.61
CA THR A 77 22.34 6.16 -0.15
C THR A 77 21.16 5.20 -0.41
N ILE A 78 21.10 4.61 -1.60
CA ILE A 78 20.06 3.63 -1.95
C ILE A 78 20.19 2.37 -1.06
N ASP A 79 21.39 1.83 -0.91
CA ASP A 79 21.65 0.66 -0.08
C ASP A 79 21.24 0.90 1.38
N ASN A 80 21.60 2.06 1.95
CA ASN A 80 21.22 2.43 3.32
C ASN A 80 19.68 2.55 3.49
N THR A 81 18.98 3.12 2.51
CA THR A 81 17.51 3.18 2.53
C THR A 81 16.91 1.77 2.53
N ILE A 82 17.39 0.89 1.65
CA ILE A 82 16.94 -0.50 1.58
C ILE A 82 17.22 -1.26 2.89
N GLU A 83 18.38 -1.04 3.50
CA GLU A 83 18.74 -1.66 4.78
C GLU A 83 17.82 -1.20 5.92
N ASN A 84 17.50 0.08 6.01
CA ASN A 84 16.58 0.60 7.01
C ASN A 84 15.17 0.03 6.83
N VAL A 85 14.68 -0.01 5.58
CA VAL A 85 13.38 -0.63 5.27
C VAL A 85 13.39 -2.12 5.63
N ARG A 86 14.48 -2.82 5.33
CA ARG A 86 14.63 -4.24 5.68
C ARG A 86 14.59 -4.46 7.18
N ALA A 87 15.38 -3.72 7.94
CA ALA A 87 15.45 -3.85 9.39
C ALA A 87 14.09 -3.64 10.05
N PHE A 88 13.34 -2.62 9.62
CA PHE A 88 11.99 -2.37 10.14
C PHE A 88 11.02 -3.51 9.83
N HIS A 89 11.04 -4.03 8.60
CA HIS A 89 10.13 -5.11 8.20
C HIS A 89 10.54 -6.48 8.78
N GLU A 90 11.82 -6.71 9.04
CA GLU A 90 12.29 -7.89 9.78
C GLU A 90 11.74 -7.89 11.21
N GLU A 91 11.74 -6.73 11.89
CA GLU A 91 11.09 -6.58 13.19
C GLU A 91 9.58 -6.85 13.12
N GLN A 92 8.89 -6.31 12.08
CA GLN A 92 7.48 -6.66 11.87
C GLN A 92 7.28 -8.18 11.70
N ARG A 93 8.17 -8.84 10.96
CA ARG A 93 8.07 -10.28 10.68
C ARG A 93 8.21 -11.12 11.94
N GLU A 94 9.08 -10.73 12.88
CA GLU A 94 9.26 -11.40 14.17
C GLU A 94 8.00 -11.36 15.04
N HIS A 95 7.14 -10.35 14.85
CA HIS A 95 5.90 -10.18 15.60
C HIS A 95 4.67 -10.84 14.95
N VAL A 96 4.83 -11.54 13.84
CA VAL A 96 3.76 -12.27 13.16
C VAL A 96 3.97 -13.76 13.29
N GLU A 97 3.31 -14.38 14.27
CA GLU A 97 3.46 -15.79 14.59
C GLU A 97 2.19 -16.60 14.39
N GLY A 98 2.36 -17.85 14.05
CA GLY A 98 1.32 -18.86 14.13
C GLY A 98 1.20 -19.43 15.54
N PHE A 99 0.15 -20.22 15.76
CA PHE A 99 0.01 -20.99 16.99
C PHE A 99 -0.65 -22.33 16.72
N GLU A 100 -0.43 -23.28 17.63
CA GLU A 100 -1.17 -24.54 17.74
C GLU A 100 -1.39 -24.85 19.21
N LYS A 101 -2.63 -25.11 19.59
CA LYS A 101 -3.00 -25.38 20.97
C LYS A 101 -4.15 -26.38 21.04
N GLU A 102 -4.14 -27.22 22.06
CA GLU A 102 -5.27 -28.02 22.45
C GLU A 102 -6.28 -27.14 23.22
N PHE A 103 -7.45 -26.89 22.63
CA PHE A 103 -8.50 -26.04 23.19
C PHE A 103 -9.46 -26.83 24.08
N GLU A 104 -9.72 -28.07 23.69
CA GLU A 104 -10.41 -29.07 24.48
C GLU A 104 -9.63 -30.39 24.37
N GLU A 105 -9.79 -31.30 25.32
CA GLU A 105 -9.13 -32.59 25.32
C GLU A 105 -9.42 -33.34 24.01
N GLY A 106 -8.37 -33.64 23.27
CA GLY A 106 -8.45 -34.29 21.98
C GLY A 106 -8.83 -33.36 20.81
N VAL A 107 -8.89 -32.03 21.00
CA VAL A 107 -9.19 -31.05 19.94
C VAL A 107 -8.10 -30.01 19.86
N ARG A 108 -7.30 -30.08 18.81
CA ARG A 108 -6.20 -29.16 18.53
C ARG A 108 -6.55 -28.23 17.38
N LEU A 109 -6.42 -26.95 17.62
CA LEU A 109 -6.63 -25.90 16.61
C LEU A 109 -5.35 -25.10 16.45
N GLY A 110 -5.09 -24.65 15.24
CA GLY A 110 -3.91 -23.85 14.97
C GLY A 110 -4.09 -22.87 13.82
N GLN A 111 -3.13 -22.00 13.75
CA GLN A 111 -2.97 -20.99 12.71
C GLN A 111 -1.53 -21.05 12.19
N ARG A 112 -1.38 -21.14 10.88
CA ARG A 112 -0.09 -21.06 10.19
C ARG A 112 0.00 -19.75 9.43
N ILE A 113 1.15 -19.12 9.51
CA ILE A 113 1.47 -17.94 8.72
C ILE A 113 2.38 -18.37 7.58
N VAL A 114 1.92 -18.19 6.35
CA VAL A 114 2.68 -18.59 5.15
C VAL A 114 2.69 -17.45 4.13
N PRO A 115 3.79 -17.23 3.39
CA PRO A 115 3.81 -16.22 2.34
C PRO A 115 2.87 -16.57 1.18
N VAL A 116 2.54 -15.56 0.38
CA VAL A 116 2.00 -15.79 -0.96
C VAL A 116 3.10 -16.42 -1.83
N GLU A 117 2.72 -17.16 -2.86
CA GLU A 117 3.67 -17.87 -3.73
C GLU A 117 4.52 -16.90 -4.56
N SER A 118 3.89 -15.83 -5.04
CA SER A 118 4.54 -14.80 -5.85
C SER A 118 3.91 -13.43 -5.60
N ALA A 119 4.69 -12.37 -5.79
CA ALA A 119 4.23 -10.99 -5.72
C ALA A 119 4.67 -10.22 -6.95
N GLY A 120 3.78 -9.41 -7.49
CA GLY A 120 4.07 -8.38 -8.47
C GLY A 120 4.20 -7.03 -7.78
N THR A 121 5.19 -6.24 -8.12
CA THR A 121 5.35 -4.89 -7.62
C THR A 121 5.36 -3.92 -8.79
N TYR A 122 4.52 -2.90 -8.73
CA TYR A 122 4.53 -1.82 -9.71
C TYR A 122 5.30 -0.63 -9.14
N VAL A 123 6.34 -0.21 -9.86
CA VAL A 123 7.12 0.98 -9.52
C VAL A 123 6.77 2.08 -10.51
N PRO A 124 6.15 3.17 -10.07
CA PRO A 124 5.74 4.21 -11.00
C PRO A 124 6.96 4.93 -11.58
N GLY A 125 6.85 5.21 -12.87
CA GLY A 125 7.63 6.26 -13.53
C GLY A 125 6.85 7.57 -13.42
N GLY A 126 7.20 8.53 -14.20
CA GLY A 126 6.45 9.76 -14.32
C GLY A 126 7.33 10.99 -14.14
N ARG A 127 6.75 12.07 -13.60
CA ARG A 127 7.45 13.37 -13.50
C ARG A 127 8.75 13.28 -12.71
N HIS A 128 8.79 12.40 -11.70
CA HIS A 128 9.97 12.16 -10.86
C HIS A 128 10.20 10.64 -10.69
N PRO A 129 11.42 10.13 -10.88
CA PRO A 129 11.74 8.74 -10.59
C PRO A 129 11.69 8.50 -9.08
N LEU A 130 10.81 7.59 -8.65
CA LEU A 130 10.65 7.24 -7.24
C LEU A 130 11.67 6.15 -6.85
N VAL A 131 12.90 6.56 -6.54
CA VAL A 131 14.02 5.64 -6.24
C VAL A 131 13.81 4.84 -4.94
N ALA A 132 13.07 5.40 -3.98
CA ALA A 132 12.73 4.69 -2.74
C ALA A 132 11.59 3.66 -2.89
N ALA A 133 10.70 3.82 -3.89
CA ALA A 133 9.52 2.97 -4.07
C ALA A 133 9.82 1.47 -4.22
N PRO A 134 10.89 1.03 -4.92
CA PRO A 134 11.28 -0.37 -4.95
C PRO A 134 11.50 -0.98 -3.57
N ALA A 135 12.18 -0.26 -2.66
CA ALA A 135 12.41 -0.75 -1.30
C ALA A 135 11.09 -1.00 -0.56
N MET A 136 10.09 -0.14 -0.74
CA MET A 136 8.82 -0.18 -0.01
C MET A 136 7.90 -1.34 -0.41
N SER A 137 8.01 -1.86 -1.62
CA SER A 137 7.17 -2.96 -2.10
C SER A 137 7.93 -4.30 -2.19
N ILE A 138 9.20 -4.28 -2.61
CA ILE A 138 9.99 -5.49 -2.80
C ILE A 138 10.53 -6.05 -1.47
N VAL A 139 11.12 -5.19 -0.62
CA VAL A 139 11.72 -5.63 0.64
C VAL A 139 10.72 -6.32 1.57
N PRO A 140 9.49 -5.78 1.83
CA PRO A 140 8.53 -6.48 2.68
C PRO A 140 8.11 -7.83 2.11
N ALA A 141 8.01 -7.98 0.78
CA ALA A 141 7.72 -9.24 0.13
C ALA A 141 8.84 -10.27 0.36
N LYS A 142 10.09 -9.86 0.20
CA LYS A 142 11.26 -10.74 0.44
C LYS A 142 11.38 -11.11 1.92
N VAL A 143 11.16 -10.18 2.85
CA VAL A 143 11.16 -10.43 4.29
C VAL A 143 10.00 -11.36 4.70
N ALA A 144 8.85 -11.26 4.06
CA ALA A 144 7.75 -12.20 4.26
C ALA A 144 8.10 -13.64 3.82
N GLY A 145 9.14 -13.80 2.97
CA GLY A 145 9.55 -15.09 2.42
C GLY A 145 8.83 -15.43 1.11
N VAL A 146 8.42 -14.44 0.32
CA VAL A 146 7.88 -14.65 -1.03
C VAL A 146 9.00 -15.17 -1.94
N ASP A 147 8.78 -16.32 -2.57
CA ASP A 147 9.78 -16.98 -3.38
C ASP A 147 10.12 -16.19 -4.67
N ARG A 148 9.10 -15.58 -5.28
CA ARG A 148 9.21 -14.88 -6.56
C ARG A 148 8.60 -13.48 -6.49
N VAL A 149 9.43 -12.46 -6.68
CA VAL A 149 9.01 -11.05 -6.77
C VAL A 149 9.29 -10.53 -8.18
N VAL A 150 8.21 -10.21 -8.89
CA VAL A 150 8.20 -9.66 -10.25
C VAL A 150 7.97 -8.16 -10.15
N THR A 151 8.81 -7.37 -10.81
CA THR A 151 8.71 -5.91 -10.74
C THR A 151 8.53 -5.31 -12.13
N CYS A 152 7.55 -4.42 -12.29
CA CYS A 152 7.32 -3.66 -13.51
C CYS A 152 7.50 -2.17 -13.27
N ALA A 153 8.16 -1.49 -14.21
CA ALA A 153 8.26 -0.03 -14.25
C ALA A 153 8.15 0.46 -15.70
N PRO A 154 7.65 1.68 -15.94
CA PRO A 154 7.56 2.23 -17.29
C PRO A 154 8.93 2.37 -17.95
N PRO A 155 9.01 2.14 -19.28
CA PRO A 155 10.24 2.35 -20.04
C PRO A 155 10.62 3.83 -20.10
N GLN A 156 11.92 4.10 -20.25
CA GLN A 156 12.45 5.36 -20.71
C GLN A 156 12.53 5.39 -22.26
N GLU A 157 12.93 6.51 -22.83
CA GLU A 157 13.04 6.69 -24.30
C GLU A 157 13.92 5.63 -25.00
N ASP A 158 14.86 5.02 -24.29
CA ASP A 158 15.73 3.95 -24.78
C ASP A 158 15.19 2.53 -24.54
N GLY A 159 13.99 2.42 -23.97
CA GLY A 159 13.35 1.16 -23.61
C GLY A 159 13.79 0.60 -22.25
N GLY A 160 14.81 1.19 -21.61
CA GLY A 160 15.31 0.80 -20.30
C GLY A 160 14.49 1.37 -19.14
N ILE A 161 14.95 1.15 -17.91
CA ILE A 161 14.41 1.75 -16.69
C ILE A 161 15.45 2.74 -16.15
N GLN A 162 14.99 3.80 -15.50
CA GLN A 162 15.86 4.81 -14.90
C GLN A 162 16.93 4.15 -13.99
N PRO A 163 18.24 4.42 -14.19
CA PRO A 163 19.32 3.65 -13.58
C PRO A 163 19.23 3.51 -12.06
N ALA A 164 18.88 4.58 -11.32
CA ALA A 164 18.77 4.52 -9.87
C ALA A 164 17.57 3.69 -9.40
N GLN A 165 16.44 3.70 -10.16
CA GLN A 165 15.31 2.82 -9.88
C GLN A 165 15.66 1.36 -10.17
N LEU A 166 16.31 1.08 -11.31
CA LEU A 166 16.72 -0.26 -11.68
C LEU A 166 17.70 -0.86 -10.66
N TYR A 167 18.69 -0.06 -10.25
CA TYR A 167 19.61 -0.45 -9.19
C TYR A 167 18.86 -0.74 -7.87
N ALA A 168 17.90 0.13 -7.47
CA ALA A 168 17.13 -0.07 -6.26
C ALA A 168 16.24 -1.33 -6.32
N MET A 169 15.66 -1.67 -7.48
CA MET A 169 14.88 -2.91 -7.67
C MET A 169 15.73 -4.16 -7.45
N ASP A 170 16.91 -4.20 -8.08
CA ASP A 170 17.85 -5.31 -7.91
C ASP A 170 18.29 -5.43 -6.45
N ARG A 171 18.75 -4.32 -5.84
CA ARG A 171 19.23 -4.31 -4.46
C ARG A 171 18.16 -4.64 -3.43
N ALA A 172 16.90 -4.28 -3.68
CA ALA A 172 15.75 -4.65 -2.85
C ALA A 172 15.46 -6.16 -2.93
N GLY A 173 15.87 -6.83 -4.02
CA GLY A 173 15.75 -8.27 -4.21
C GLY A 173 14.64 -8.69 -5.17
N ALA A 174 14.33 -7.89 -6.20
CA ALA A 174 13.48 -8.33 -7.31
C ALA A 174 14.11 -9.55 -8.01
N ASP A 175 13.30 -10.57 -8.29
CA ASP A 175 13.77 -11.77 -9.00
C ASP A 175 13.68 -11.59 -10.53
N GLU A 176 12.74 -10.77 -10.96
CA GLU A 176 12.52 -10.44 -12.36
C GLU A 176 12.06 -8.99 -12.50
N ILE A 177 12.67 -8.27 -13.44
CA ILE A 177 12.38 -6.85 -13.69
C ILE A 177 11.94 -6.68 -15.15
N TYR A 178 10.85 -5.94 -15.36
CA TYR A 178 10.24 -5.72 -16.66
C TYR A 178 10.03 -4.23 -16.93
N SER A 179 10.42 -3.79 -18.12
CA SER A 179 10.21 -2.44 -18.60
C SER A 179 8.82 -2.32 -19.24
N ILE A 180 7.79 -2.23 -18.40
CA ILE A 180 6.38 -2.12 -18.81
C ILE A 180 5.68 -1.17 -17.83
N GLY A 181 5.00 -0.15 -18.34
CA GLY A 181 4.23 0.82 -17.57
C GLY A 181 2.73 0.57 -17.56
N GLY A 182 1.98 1.42 -16.87
CA GLY A 182 0.55 1.59 -17.01
C GLY A 182 -0.34 0.41 -16.59
N ALA A 183 -1.59 0.47 -17.05
CA ALA A 183 -2.61 -0.55 -16.79
C ALA A 183 -2.25 -1.91 -17.41
N GLN A 184 -1.51 -1.91 -18.54
CA GLN A 184 -1.06 -3.12 -19.20
C GLN A 184 -0.05 -3.91 -18.36
N ALA A 185 0.81 -3.26 -17.55
CA ALA A 185 1.71 -3.93 -16.61
C ALA A 185 0.93 -4.66 -15.51
N ILE A 186 -0.11 -4.01 -14.97
CA ILE A 186 -1.00 -4.62 -13.98
C ILE A 186 -1.73 -5.84 -14.57
N ALA A 187 -2.25 -5.72 -15.79
CA ALA A 187 -2.91 -6.81 -16.49
C ALA A 187 -1.96 -7.98 -16.78
N ALA A 188 -0.73 -7.70 -17.22
CA ALA A 188 0.30 -8.70 -17.47
C ALA A 188 0.66 -9.47 -16.20
N MET A 189 0.90 -8.80 -15.08
CA MET A 189 1.14 -9.46 -13.80
C MET A 189 -0.08 -10.24 -13.28
N ALA A 190 -1.30 -9.79 -13.59
CA ALA A 190 -2.51 -10.45 -13.13
C ALA A 190 -2.82 -11.74 -13.89
N TYR A 191 -2.65 -11.77 -15.21
CA TYR A 191 -3.09 -12.90 -16.06
C TYR A 191 -1.93 -13.72 -16.64
N GLY A 192 -0.71 -13.21 -16.53
CA GLY A 192 0.44 -13.77 -17.23
C GLY A 192 0.39 -13.49 -18.74
N THR A 193 1.56 -13.40 -19.35
CA THR A 193 1.77 -13.36 -20.81
C THR A 193 2.92 -14.29 -21.17
N GLU A 194 3.36 -14.29 -22.40
CA GLU A 194 4.54 -15.07 -22.82
C GLU A 194 5.82 -14.61 -22.12
N SER A 195 5.95 -13.29 -21.87
CA SER A 195 7.13 -12.70 -21.21
C SER A 195 6.94 -12.53 -19.72
N VAL A 196 5.77 -12.06 -19.26
CA VAL A 196 5.51 -11.70 -17.87
C VAL A 196 4.74 -12.81 -17.14
N PRO A 197 5.27 -13.36 -16.05
CA PRO A 197 4.57 -14.40 -15.30
C PRO A 197 3.39 -13.85 -14.49
N GLU A 198 2.33 -14.65 -14.39
CA GLU A 198 1.23 -14.41 -13.44
C GLU A 198 1.73 -14.45 -12.00
N VAL A 199 1.18 -13.55 -11.15
CA VAL A 199 1.51 -13.47 -9.73
C VAL A 199 0.27 -13.63 -8.85
N ALA A 200 0.49 -14.01 -7.60
CA ALA A 200 -0.60 -14.20 -6.63
C ALA A 200 -1.10 -12.87 -6.03
N LYS A 201 -0.26 -11.84 -5.98
CA LYS A 201 -0.60 -10.54 -5.41
C LYS A 201 0.16 -9.40 -6.11
N ILE A 202 -0.52 -8.28 -6.38
CA ILE A 202 0.06 -7.06 -6.96
C ILE A 202 0.04 -5.95 -5.93
N THR A 203 1.16 -5.24 -5.81
CA THR A 203 1.35 -4.12 -4.87
C THR A 203 2.05 -2.95 -5.56
N GLY A 204 2.03 -1.81 -4.91
CA GLY A 204 2.70 -0.59 -5.36
C GLY A 204 1.73 0.51 -5.80
N PRO A 205 2.15 1.78 -5.62
CA PRO A 205 1.37 2.94 -6.01
C PRO A 205 1.39 3.12 -7.53
N GLY A 206 0.49 3.96 -8.04
CA GLY A 206 0.46 4.31 -9.45
C GLY A 206 -0.58 5.41 -9.72
N ASN A 207 -0.71 5.78 -10.98
CA ASN A 207 -1.70 6.76 -11.41
C ASN A 207 -3.12 6.17 -11.46
N VAL A 208 -4.10 6.99 -11.84
CA VAL A 208 -5.51 6.60 -11.93
C VAL A 208 -5.74 5.36 -12.80
N PHE A 209 -4.98 5.17 -13.90
CA PHE A 209 -5.12 4.02 -14.78
C PHE A 209 -4.61 2.72 -14.13
N THR A 210 -3.48 2.77 -13.42
CA THR A 210 -2.94 1.61 -12.70
C THR A 210 -3.80 1.26 -11.50
N THR A 211 -4.34 2.26 -10.78
CA THR A 211 -5.28 2.06 -9.68
C THR A 211 -6.57 1.41 -10.18
N GLU A 212 -7.12 1.90 -11.28
CA GLU A 212 -8.31 1.31 -11.90
C GLU A 212 -8.05 -0.10 -12.43
N ALA A 213 -6.87 -0.36 -13.01
CA ALA A 213 -6.49 -1.71 -13.43
C ALA A 213 -6.41 -2.68 -12.24
N LYS A 214 -5.80 -2.27 -11.10
CA LYS A 214 -5.81 -3.05 -9.86
C LYS A 214 -7.23 -3.36 -9.39
N ARG A 215 -8.14 -2.37 -9.45
CA ARG A 215 -9.55 -2.55 -9.11
C ARG A 215 -10.23 -3.60 -9.98
N GLN A 216 -9.98 -3.59 -11.30
CA GLN A 216 -10.60 -4.52 -12.24
C GLN A 216 -10.06 -5.95 -12.15
N VAL A 217 -8.78 -6.13 -11.83
CA VAL A 217 -8.19 -7.47 -11.69
C VAL A 217 -8.36 -8.06 -10.28
N PHE A 218 -8.80 -7.25 -9.30
CA PHE A 218 -9.05 -7.72 -7.95
C PHE A 218 -10.09 -8.84 -7.91
N GLY A 219 -9.76 -9.91 -7.21
CA GLY A 219 -10.55 -11.14 -7.15
C GLY A 219 -10.00 -12.25 -8.04
N HIS A 220 -9.32 -11.93 -9.15
CA HIS A 220 -8.46 -12.85 -9.86
C HIS A 220 -7.08 -12.90 -9.20
N VAL A 221 -6.50 -11.75 -8.94
CA VAL A 221 -5.25 -11.56 -8.20
C VAL A 221 -5.52 -10.77 -6.91
N GLY A 222 -4.72 -10.97 -5.86
CA GLY A 222 -4.76 -10.12 -4.67
C GLY A 222 -4.14 -8.75 -4.95
N ILE A 223 -4.59 -7.71 -4.27
CA ILE A 223 -3.95 -6.39 -4.32
C ILE A 223 -3.62 -5.90 -2.89
N ASP A 224 -2.81 -4.85 -2.79
CA ASP A 224 -2.61 -4.10 -1.55
C ASP A 224 -3.87 -3.30 -1.18
N PHE A 225 -4.02 -2.12 -1.75
CA PHE A 225 -5.17 -1.23 -1.66
C PHE A 225 -5.26 -0.37 -2.93
N LEU A 226 -6.35 0.37 -3.04
CA LEU A 226 -6.53 1.38 -4.10
C LEU A 226 -6.07 2.72 -3.52
N ALA A 227 -5.03 3.31 -4.10
CA ALA A 227 -4.50 4.61 -3.71
C ALA A 227 -4.97 5.71 -4.68
N GLY A 228 -5.26 6.86 -4.12
CA GLY A 228 -5.47 8.12 -4.81
C GLY A 228 -4.25 9.04 -4.72
N PRO A 229 -4.43 10.37 -4.89
CA PRO A 229 -3.39 11.35 -4.64
C PRO A 229 -2.89 11.31 -3.21
N SER A 230 -1.63 11.71 -3.01
CA SER A 230 -1.01 11.75 -1.69
C SER A 230 -1.62 12.82 -0.80
N GLU A 231 -1.68 12.52 0.49
CA GLU A 231 -2.34 13.36 1.50
C GLU A 231 -1.42 13.55 2.70
N VAL A 232 -1.36 14.78 3.23
CA VAL A 232 -0.74 15.07 4.52
C VAL A 232 -1.70 15.88 5.39
N LEU A 233 -1.77 15.55 6.67
CA LEU A 233 -2.39 16.38 7.68
C LEU A 233 -1.35 16.69 8.76
N ILE A 234 -1.15 17.98 9.03
CA ILE A 234 -0.28 18.46 10.11
C ILE A 234 -1.17 18.96 11.24
N LEU A 235 -1.04 18.37 12.43
CA LEU A 235 -1.72 18.78 13.66
C LEU A 235 -0.75 19.62 14.50
N THR A 236 -1.16 20.83 14.87
CA THR A 236 -0.32 21.79 15.61
C THR A 236 -1.03 22.37 16.85
N ASP A 237 -0.22 22.85 17.80
CA ASP A 237 -0.62 23.73 18.89
C ASP A 237 0.16 25.07 18.83
N GLU A 238 0.10 25.85 19.90
CA GLU A 238 0.79 27.15 20.02
C GLU A 238 2.32 27.05 20.03
N THR A 239 2.90 25.85 20.13
CA THR A 239 4.36 25.64 20.19
C THR A 239 4.98 25.35 18.84
N ALA A 240 4.18 25.04 17.83
CA ALA A 240 4.69 24.69 16.51
C ALA A 240 5.37 25.87 15.80
N ASP A 241 6.44 25.58 15.07
CA ASP A 241 7.12 26.56 14.23
C ASP A 241 6.38 26.70 12.87
N PRO A 242 5.75 27.87 12.60
CA PRO A 242 4.99 28.06 11.37
C PRO A 242 5.80 27.89 10.08
N GLU A 243 7.11 28.18 10.11
CA GLU A 243 7.98 28.02 8.93
C GLU A 243 8.23 26.55 8.62
N LEU A 244 8.38 25.68 9.63
CA LEU A 244 8.49 24.23 9.43
C LEU A 244 7.16 23.63 8.93
N VAL A 245 6.03 24.06 9.51
CA VAL A 245 4.69 23.63 9.07
C VAL A 245 4.48 23.98 7.59
N ALA A 246 4.82 25.22 7.18
CA ALA A 246 4.72 25.66 5.80
C ALA A 246 5.59 24.82 4.86
N THR A 247 6.85 24.55 5.27
CA THR A 247 7.77 23.71 4.49
C THR A 247 7.21 22.30 4.26
N ASP A 248 6.64 21.68 5.28
CA ASP A 248 6.13 20.31 5.20
C ASP A 248 4.81 20.23 4.39
N LEU A 249 3.95 21.26 4.47
CA LEU A 249 2.77 21.40 3.60
C LEU A 249 3.18 21.56 2.13
N LEU A 250 4.21 22.38 1.85
CA LEU A 250 4.74 22.56 0.49
C LEU A 250 5.38 21.29 -0.06
N ALA A 251 6.08 20.52 0.78
CA ALA A 251 6.66 19.24 0.39
C ALA A 251 5.59 18.24 -0.10
N GLN A 252 4.36 18.32 0.43
CA GLN A 252 3.24 17.56 -0.08
C GLN A 252 2.64 18.17 -1.34
N ALA A 253 2.48 19.50 -1.35
CA ALA A 253 1.84 20.21 -2.46
C ALA A 253 2.65 20.13 -3.77
N GLU A 254 3.98 20.03 -3.71
CA GLU A 254 4.83 19.90 -4.91
C GLU A 254 4.72 18.55 -5.61
N HIS A 255 4.14 17.53 -4.95
CA HIS A 255 4.08 16.16 -5.45
C HIS A 255 3.18 16.03 -6.67
N ASP A 256 1.94 16.55 -6.57
CA ASP A 256 0.93 16.51 -7.63
C ASP A 256 -0.13 17.61 -7.38
N PRO A 257 -0.70 18.23 -8.41
CA PRO A 257 -1.79 19.21 -8.25
C PRO A 257 -3.01 18.68 -7.48
N ASN A 258 -3.24 17.37 -7.48
CA ASN A 258 -4.35 16.74 -6.77
C ASN A 258 -3.98 16.30 -5.34
N SER A 259 -2.76 16.54 -4.86
CA SER A 259 -2.38 16.24 -3.47
C SER A 259 -3.23 17.06 -2.49
N ARG A 260 -3.32 16.58 -1.24
CA ARG A 260 -4.14 17.21 -0.19
C ARG A 260 -3.27 17.63 1.01
N PRO A 261 -2.75 18.84 1.04
CA PRO A 261 -2.07 19.41 2.21
C PRO A 261 -3.10 20.04 3.16
N ILE A 262 -3.17 19.54 4.40
CA ILE A 262 -4.15 19.93 5.42
C ILE A 262 -3.43 20.38 6.68
N LEU A 263 -3.82 21.52 7.22
CA LEU A 263 -3.39 22.02 8.51
C LEU A 263 -4.57 21.99 9.49
N VAL A 264 -4.41 21.31 10.62
CA VAL A 264 -5.31 21.40 11.77
C VAL A 264 -4.55 21.99 12.94
N SER A 265 -4.99 23.13 13.46
CA SER A 265 -4.32 23.81 14.56
C SER A 265 -5.27 24.11 15.70
N THR A 266 -4.79 24.03 16.95
CA THR A 266 -5.51 24.57 18.11
C THR A 266 -5.18 26.03 18.37
N ASP A 267 -4.23 26.60 17.63
CA ASP A 267 -3.82 28.01 17.73
C ASP A 267 -3.99 28.72 16.37
N ARG A 268 -4.83 29.77 16.37
CA ARG A 268 -5.13 30.56 15.17
C ARG A 268 -3.91 31.31 14.63
N ASP A 269 -3.11 31.90 15.54
CA ASP A 269 -1.99 32.75 15.18
C ASP A 269 -0.91 31.89 14.49
N VAL A 270 -0.70 30.63 14.95
CA VAL A 270 0.17 29.66 14.30
C VAL A 270 -0.37 29.26 12.93
N ALA A 271 -1.67 29.00 12.81
CA ALA A 271 -2.27 28.63 11.53
C ALA A 271 -2.15 29.76 10.47
N GLU A 272 -2.45 31.01 10.85
CA GLU A 272 -2.34 32.15 9.95
C GLU A 272 -0.87 32.43 9.58
N ALA A 273 0.06 32.34 10.53
CA ALA A 273 1.49 32.50 10.28
C ALA A 273 2.07 31.38 9.36
N ALA A 274 1.58 30.14 9.47
CA ALA A 274 1.99 29.05 8.60
C ALA A 274 1.52 29.28 7.15
N VAL A 275 0.31 29.81 6.94
CA VAL A 275 -0.20 30.19 5.60
C VAL A 275 0.63 31.31 4.99
N ASP A 276 0.95 32.37 5.79
CA ASP A 276 1.79 33.46 5.32
C ASP A 276 3.20 32.96 4.94
N ALA A 277 3.78 32.09 5.75
CA ALA A 277 5.09 31.48 5.48
C ALA A 277 5.08 30.57 4.24
N LEU A 278 3.99 29.83 4.03
CA LEU A 278 3.80 28.99 2.85
C LEU A 278 3.80 29.82 1.57
N ASP A 279 3.05 30.92 1.55
CA ASP A 279 3.00 31.85 0.40
C ASP A 279 4.37 32.46 0.07
N GLU A 280 5.17 32.77 1.10
CA GLU A 280 6.53 33.30 0.93
C GLU A 280 7.48 32.20 0.41
N GLN A 281 7.51 31.02 1.03
CA GLN A 281 8.42 29.93 0.68
C GLN A 281 8.11 29.33 -0.70
N ALA A 282 6.84 29.28 -1.11
CA ALA A 282 6.43 28.77 -2.43
C ALA A 282 7.15 29.48 -3.58
N THR A 283 7.49 30.78 -3.43
CA THR A 283 8.16 31.57 -4.47
C THR A 283 9.58 31.10 -4.79
N ASP A 284 10.23 30.38 -3.87
CA ASP A 284 11.59 29.88 -4.01
C ASP A 284 11.66 28.45 -4.56
N LEU A 285 10.50 27.78 -4.74
CA LEU A 285 10.44 26.42 -5.24
C LEU A 285 10.61 26.36 -6.76
N ARG A 286 11.32 25.33 -7.24
CA ARG A 286 11.36 25.01 -8.68
C ARG A 286 10.02 24.48 -9.20
N THR A 287 9.21 23.99 -8.29
CA THR A 287 7.90 23.40 -8.50
C THR A 287 6.76 24.34 -8.09
N GLU A 288 7.05 25.66 -8.02
CA GLU A 288 6.11 26.70 -7.57
C GLU A 288 4.72 26.57 -8.21
N ASP A 289 4.67 26.40 -9.54
CA ASP A 289 3.39 26.32 -10.27
C ASP A 289 2.52 25.14 -9.77
N VAL A 290 3.14 23.97 -9.56
CA VAL A 290 2.44 22.76 -9.07
C VAL A 290 2.00 22.92 -7.61
N ALA A 291 2.91 23.41 -6.76
CA ALA A 291 2.63 23.59 -5.33
C ALA A 291 1.51 24.61 -5.10
N ARG A 292 1.50 25.73 -5.87
CA ARG A 292 0.45 26.74 -5.78
C ARG A 292 -0.89 26.23 -6.30
N GLU A 293 -0.91 25.56 -7.46
CA GLU A 293 -2.14 24.96 -8.00
C GLU A 293 -2.73 23.98 -6.97
N CYS A 294 -1.93 23.09 -6.41
CA CYS A 294 -2.35 22.16 -5.38
C CYS A 294 -2.89 22.87 -4.13
N TRP A 295 -2.14 23.86 -3.59
CA TRP A 295 -2.55 24.58 -2.40
C TRP A 295 -3.83 25.37 -2.60
N ASP A 296 -3.96 26.06 -3.75
CA ASP A 296 -5.12 26.90 -4.05
C ASP A 296 -6.40 26.05 -4.16
N GLU A 297 -6.33 24.88 -4.79
CA GLU A 297 -7.48 24.01 -5.05
C GLU A 297 -7.78 23.05 -3.89
N ASN A 298 -6.75 22.44 -3.29
CA ASN A 298 -6.89 21.33 -2.35
C ASN A 298 -6.34 21.60 -0.95
N GLY A 299 -5.65 22.73 -0.73
CA GLY A 299 -5.16 23.10 0.58
C GLY A 299 -6.28 23.42 1.55
N GLU A 300 -6.17 22.95 2.79
CA GLU A 300 -7.18 23.15 3.83
C GLU A 300 -6.56 23.59 5.15
N VAL A 301 -7.22 24.51 5.85
CA VAL A 301 -6.80 25.03 7.15
C VAL A 301 -7.97 25.05 8.11
N VAL A 302 -7.86 24.28 9.17
CA VAL A 302 -8.86 24.10 10.21
C VAL A 302 -8.31 24.59 11.55
N VAL A 303 -9.07 25.44 12.24
CA VAL A 303 -8.79 25.83 13.63
C VAL A 303 -9.81 25.19 14.55
N ALA A 304 -9.31 24.43 15.51
CA ALA A 304 -10.13 23.77 16.55
C ALA A 304 -9.97 24.48 17.91
N GLU A 305 -11.03 24.64 18.65
CA GLU A 305 -11.00 25.30 19.97
C GLU A 305 -10.24 24.51 21.02
N THR A 306 -10.13 23.17 20.85
CA THR A 306 -9.48 22.26 21.82
C THR A 306 -8.74 21.14 21.09
N MET A 307 -7.75 20.55 21.74
CA MET A 307 -7.04 19.39 21.22
C MET A 307 -7.98 18.19 21.01
N GLU A 308 -8.97 17.99 21.87
CA GLU A 308 -9.99 16.94 21.71
C GLU A 308 -10.77 17.11 20.38
N ALA A 309 -11.20 18.35 20.08
CA ALA A 309 -11.88 18.64 18.83
C ALA A 309 -10.95 18.50 17.61
N ALA A 310 -9.67 18.84 17.75
CA ALA A 310 -8.66 18.65 16.71
C ALA A 310 -8.42 17.15 16.42
N ILE A 311 -8.32 16.32 17.46
CA ILE A 311 -8.18 14.85 17.33
C ILE A 311 -9.41 14.23 16.63
N ASP A 312 -10.62 14.68 16.97
CA ASP A 312 -11.84 14.21 16.30
C ASP A 312 -11.78 14.53 14.79
N VAL A 313 -11.37 15.75 14.43
CA VAL A 313 -11.16 16.16 13.03
C VAL A 313 -10.12 15.29 12.35
N VAL A 314 -8.95 15.10 12.96
CA VAL A 314 -7.88 14.25 12.42
C VAL A 314 -8.36 12.82 12.15
N ASN A 315 -9.05 12.21 13.12
CA ASN A 315 -9.57 10.86 12.95
C ASN A 315 -10.68 10.78 11.88
N ASP A 316 -11.45 11.85 11.68
CA ASP A 316 -12.47 11.92 10.63
C ASP A 316 -11.85 12.01 9.23
N TYR A 317 -10.70 12.64 9.06
CA TYR A 317 -9.98 12.65 7.78
C TYR A 317 -9.42 11.29 7.39
N ALA A 318 -9.03 10.48 8.36
CA ALA A 318 -8.40 9.18 8.11
C ALA A 318 -7.26 9.26 7.07
N ILE A 319 -6.33 10.17 7.34
CA ILE A 319 -5.33 10.67 6.39
C ILE A 319 -4.20 9.68 6.12
N GLU A 320 -3.55 9.80 4.99
CA GLU A 320 -2.35 9.01 4.62
C GLU A 320 -1.18 9.28 5.55
N HIS A 321 -0.72 10.55 5.61
CA HIS A 321 0.39 10.99 6.45
C HIS A 321 -0.14 11.93 7.54
N LEU A 322 0.02 11.54 8.78
CA LEU A 322 -0.33 12.37 9.93
C LEU A 322 0.94 12.84 10.65
N GLN A 323 1.21 14.14 10.60
CA GLN A 323 2.31 14.75 11.34
C GLN A 323 1.77 15.53 12.55
N VAL A 324 2.36 15.34 13.72
CA VAL A 324 1.94 15.97 14.98
C VAL A 324 3.07 16.84 15.50
N MET A 325 2.92 18.14 15.39
CA MET A 325 3.87 19.17 15.80
C MET A 325 3.29 19.96 16.98
N ILE A 326 3.33 19.35 18.17
CA ILE A 326 2.87 19.93 19.44
C ILE A 326 3.91 19.68 20.53
N ASP A 327 3.79 20.35 21.68
CA ASP A 327 4.78 20.27 22.78
C ASP A 327 5.03 18.81 23.25
N GLU A 328 3.97 18.03 23.49
CA GLU A 328 4.07 16.63 23.94
C GLU A 328 3.36 15.66 22.96
N PRO A 329 3.90 15.40 21.76
CA PRO A 329 3.19 14.67 20.70
C PRO A 329 2.84 13.23 21.08
N ARG A 330 3.58 12.59 22.01
CA ARG A 330 3.26 11.24 22.49
C ARG A 330 2.05 11.17 23.39
N SER A 331 1.60 12.30 23.95
CA SER A 331 0.47 12.34 24.90
C SER A 331 -0.87 12.02 24.25
N ILE A 332 -1.00 12.16 22.92
CA ILE A 332 -2.24 11.97 22.17
C ILE A 332 -2.23 10.74 21.26
N VAL A 333 -1.13 9.96 21.23
CA VAL A 333 -0.96 8.83 20.29
C VAL A 333 -2.07 7.80 20.42
N ASP A 334 -2.51 7.50 21.66
CA ASP A 334 -3.55 6.50 21.91
C ASP A 334 -4.95 6.96 21.44
N ASP A 335 -5.15 8.27 21.23
CA ASP A 335 -6.40 8.85 20.77
C ASP A 335 -6.45 8.99 19.25
N LEU A 336 -5.31 8.87 18.56
CA LEU A 336 -5.19 8.90 17.09
C LEU A 336 -5.32 7.48 16.54
N THR A 337 -6.35 7.21 15.74
CA THR A 337 -6.69 5.84 15.31
C THR A 337 -6.76 5.65 13.80
N ASN A 338 -6.92 6.71 13.03
CA ASN A 338 -7.16 6.64 11.58
C ASN A 338 -6.09 7.41 10.81
N TYR A 339 -4.97 6.75 10.52
CA TYR A 339 -3.88 7.29 9.72
C TYR A 339 -3.10 6.17 9.02
N GLY A 340 -2.45 6.48 7.93
CA GLY A 340 -1.53 5.55 7.25
C GLY A 340 -0.18 5.46 7.97
N SER A 341 0.45 6.61 8.23
CA SER A 341 1.70 6.72 9.01
C SER A 341 1.66 7.96 9.91
N LEU A 342 2.24 7.84 11.12
CA LEU A 342 2.26 8.88 12.14
C LEU A 342 3.70 9.39 12.38
N PHE A 343 3.88 10.71 12.30
CA PHE A 343 5.13 11.41 12.50
C PHE A 343 5.04 12.33 13.72
N LEU A 344 5.95 12.17 14.68
CA LEU A 344 5.84 12.82 15.99
C LEU A 344 6.96 13.83 16.21
N GLY A 345 6.55 15.10 16.34
CA GLY A 345 7.41 16.24 16.65
C GLY A 345 8.11 16.84 15.43
N ASP A 346 8.71 18.00 15.64
CA ASP A 346 9.31 18.85 14.61
C ASP A 346 10.50 18.21 13.87
N HIS A 347 11.11 17.19 14.47
CA HIS A 347 12.27 16.49 13.89
C HIS A 347 11.90 15.21 13.12
N SER A 348 10.62 14.98 12.90
CA SER A 348 10.12 13.78 12.20
C SER A 348 9.23 14.16 11.00
N PRO A 349 9.78 14.87 9.99
CA PRO A 349 8.99 15.21 8.81
C PRO A 349 8.64 13.98 7.99
N VAL A 350 7.54 14.06 7.22
CA VAL A 350 7.05 13.00 6.33
C VAL A 350 8.16 12.49 5.40
N VAL A 351 8.99 13.38 4.86
CA VAL A 351 10.07 13.02 3.94
C VAL A 351 11.07 11.99 4.51
N PHE A 352 11.25 11.93 5.83
CA PHE A 352 12.12 10.90 6.43
C PHE A 352 11.49 9.50 6.33
N GLY A 353 10.18 9.38 6.58
CA GLY A 353 9.45 8.14 6.39
C GLY A 353 9.41 7.71 4.94
N ASP A 354 9.20 8.66 4.05
CA ASP A 354 9.10 8.41 2.62
C ASP A 354 10.41 7.95 1.98
N LYS A 355 11.54 8.40 2.50
CA LYS A 355 12.81 8.25 1.77
C LYS A 355 13.85 7.41 2.49
N ALA A 356 13.90 7.38 3.82
CA ALA A 356 15.12 6.92 4.47
C ALA A 356 14.95 6.17 5.80
N VAL A 357 13.93 6.44 6.62
CA VAL A 357 13.90 5.99 8.01
C VAL A 357 13.57 4.51 8.18
N GLY A 358 12.87 3.93 7.20
CA GLY A 358 12.57 2.49 7.16
C GLY A 358 11.10 2.11 7.26
N THR A 359 10.22 3.01 7.73
CA THR A 359 8.77 2.81 7.64
C THR A 359 8.31 2.81 6.18
N ASN A 360 7.18 2.16 5.90
CA ASN A 360 6.68 2.06 4.54
C ASN A 360 5.89 3.31 4.14
N HIS A 361 6.19 3.86 2.97
CA HIS A 361 5.48 5.00 2.41
C HIS A 361 4.35 4.64 1.45
N SER A 362 4.17 3.36 1.12
CA SER A 362 3.00 2.92 0.36
C SER A 362 1.83 2.80 1.32
N LEU A 363 1.08 3.87 1.44
CA LEU A 363 0.08 4.12 2.47
C LEU A 363 -1.32 4.24 1.86
N PRO A 364 -2.37 3.98 2.63
CA PRO A 364 -3.74 4.14 2.17
C PRO A 364 -4.13 5.63 2.11
N THR A 365 -4.78 6.04 1.02
CA THR A 365 -5.37 7.37 0.82
C THR A 365 -6.90 7.27 0.77
N LEU A 366 -7.60 8.38 0.59
CA LEU A 366 -9.06 8.41 0.40
C LEU A 366 -9.82 7.70 1.53
N GLU A 367 -9.49 8.03 2.76
CA GLU A 367 -10.09 7.49 3.98
C GLU A 367 -9.91 5.96 4.19
N VAL A 368 -9.13 5.28 3.35
CA VAL A 368 -8.86 3.84 3.49
C VAL A 368 -8.12 3.54 4.80
N ALA A 369 -7.46 4.54 5.41
CA ALA A 369 -6.85 4.44 6.73
C ALA A 369 -7.86 4.14 7.86
N ARG A 370 -9.17 4.25 7.62
CA ARG A 370 -10.22 3.80 8.56
C ARG A 370 -10.21 2.28 8.80
N TYR A 371 -9.66 1.49 7.87
CA TYR A 371 -9.70 0.03 7.95
C TYR A 371 -8.42 -0.68 7.48
N SER A 372 -7.43 0.06 6.99
CA SER A 372 -6.18 -0.51 6.49
C SER A 372 -5.00 0.40 6.81
N GLY A 373 -3.86 -0.17 7.14
CA GLY A 373 -2.58 0.54 7.18
C GLY A 373 -1.85 0.45 5.82
N GLY A 374 -0.62 0.93 5.78
CA GLY A 374 0.26 0.81 4.62
C GLY A 374 0.71 -0.63 4.34
N ILE A 375 1.58 -0.79 3.34
CA ILE A 375 2.22 -2.07 3.06
C ILE A 375 3.07 -2.50 4.27
N THR A 376 2.85 -3.73 4.70
CA THR A 376 3.59 -4.39 5.77
C THR A 376 4.04 -5.78 5.31
N VAL A 377 4.83 -6.46 6.11
CA VAL A 377 5.12 -7.90 5.89
C VAL A 377 3.82 -8.71 5.83
N GLY A 378 2.82 -8.33 6.65
CA GLY A 378 1.49 -8.95 6.66
C GLY A 378 0.75 -8.89 5.32
N THR A 379 1.03 -7.87 4.49
CA THR A 379 0.47 -7.75 3.15
C THR A 379 0.77 -8.97 2.27
N TYR A 380 1.92 -9.60 2.47
CA TYR A 380 2.39 -10.76 1.69
C TYR A 380 2.20 -12.09 2.41
N LEU A 381 1.54 -12.10 3.57
CA LEU A 381 1.30 -13.28 4.38
C LEU A 381 -0.16 -13.73 4.34
N LYS A 382 -0.36 -15.04 4.31
CA LYS A 382 -1.67 -15.70 4.47
C LYS A 382 -1.75 -16.33 5.84
N THR A 383 -2.85 -16.08 6.54
CA THR A 383 -3.19 -16.76 7.79
C THR A 383 -4.08 -17.95 7.46
N LEU A 384 -3.54 -19.16 7.60
CA LEU A 384 -4.23 -20.41 7.31
C LEU A 384 -4.54 -21.15 8.61
N THR A 385 -5.80 -21.52 8.81
CA THR A 385 -6.22 -22.30 9.97
C THR A 385 -6.19 -23.79 9.69
N HIS A 386 -5.91 -24.57 10.73
CA HIS A 386 -6.03 -26.03 10.69
C HIS A 386 -6.65 -26.53 11.99
N GLN A 387 -7.25 -27.71 11.91
CA GLN A 387 -7.88 -28.39 13.04
C GLN A 387 -7.62 -29.89 12.98
N GLU A 388 -7.42 -30.48 14.14
CA GLU A 388 -7.28 -31.91 14.34
C GLU A 388 -8.13 -32.35 15.53
N ALA A 389 -8.85 -33.46 15.41
CA ALA A 389 -9.56 -34.05 16.52
C ALA A 389 -9.20 -35.53 16.63
N THR A 390 -8.92 -35.98 17.87
CA THR A 390 -8.87 -37.41 18.18
C THR A 390 -10.31 -38.01 18.16
N GLU A 391 -10.41 -39.33 18.27
CA GLU A 391 -11.71 -40.00 18.39
C GLU A 391 -12.52 -39.48 19.59
N GLU A 392 -11.86 -39.32 20.75
CA GLU A 392 -12.51 -38.76 21.94
C GLU A 392 -12.90 -37.28 21.75
N GLY A 393 -12.06 -36.49 21.11
CA GLY A 393 -12.36 -35.08 20.78
C GLY A 393 -13.53 -34.98 19.81
N ALA A 394 -13.55 -35.83 18.76
CA ALA A 394 -14.64 -35.89 17.80
C ALA A 394 -15.97 -36.30 18.48
N ALA A 395 -15.93 -37.28 19.39
CA ALA A 395 -17.10 -37.71 20.15
C ALA A 395 -17.72 -36.63 21.02
N ARG A 396 -16.92 -35.67 21.49
CA ARG A 396 -17.38 -34.50 22.26
C ARG A 396 -18.04 -33.44 21.37
N ILE A 397 -17.49 -33.18 20.19
CA ILE A 397 -17.92 -32.07 19.32
C ILE A 397 -19.09 -32.49 18.42
N ALA A 398 -19.09 -33.72 17.93
CA ALA A 398 -20.07 -34.22 16.94
C ALA A 398 -21.54 -33.99 17.36
N PRO A 399 -21.95 -34.21 18.64
CA PRO A 399 -23.33 -33.95 19.05
C PRO A 399 -23.74 -32.47 18.87
N TRP A 400 -22.86 -31.54 19.16
CA TRP A 400 -23.15 -30.11 19.01
C TRP A 400 -23.20 -29.70 17.54
N ALA A 401 -22.24 -30.19 16.73
CA ALA A 401 -22.24 -29.96 15.30
C ALA A 401 -23.50 -30.52 14.63
N ALA A 402 -23.91 -31.75 14.99
CA ALA A 402 -25.12 -32.35 14.45
C ALA A 402 -26.38 -31.54 14.84
N GLU A 403 -26.46 -31.03 16.07
CA GLU A 403 -27.62 -30.24 16.50
C GLU A 403 -27.70 -28.88 15.81
N ILE A 404 -26.58 -28.19 15.60
CA ILE A 404 -26.55 -26.95 14.81
C ILE A 404 -27.00 -27.25 13.36
N CYS A 405 -26.49 -28.32 12.75
CA CYS A 405 -26.93 -28.72 11.41
C CYS A 405 -28.43 -29.02 11.27
N LYS A 406 -29.06 -29.56 12.35
CA LYS A 406 -30.52 -29.73 12.38
C LYS A 406 -31.25 -28.40 12.40
N LEU A 407 -30.79 -27.44 13.24
CA LEU A 407 -31.36 -26.09 13.31
C LEU A 407 -31.25 -25.36 11.96
N GLU A 408 -30.18 -25.57 11.24
CA GLU A 408 -29.92 -24.99 9.91
C GLU A 408 -30.60 -25.76 8.77
N GLY A 409 -31.10 -26.96 9.02
CA GLY A 409 -31.69 -27.85 7.98
C GLY A 409 -30.63 -28.47 7.04
N THR A 410 -29.37 -28.53 7.46
CA THR A 410 -28.24 -29.05 6.66
C THR A 410 -28.01 -30.54 6.94
N HIS A 411 -28.90 -31.42 6.39
CA HIS A 411 -28.94 -32.84 6.73
C HIS A 411 -27.66 -33.60 6.42
N ALA A 412 -26.98 -33.35 5.28
CA ALA A 412 -25.72 -34.00 4.95
C ALA A 412 -24.61 -33.67 5.92
N HIS A 413 -24.54 -32.42 6.40
CA HIS A 413 -23.60 -32.00 7.44
C HIS A 413 -23.90 -32.68 8.78
N GLN A 414 -25.18 -32.77 9.17
CA GLN A 414 -25.62 -33.56 10.32
C GLN A 414 -25.10 -34.99 10.27
N LEU A 415 -25.35 -35.69 9.16
CA LEU A 415 -24.87 -37.05 8.98
C LEU A 415 -23.34 -37.17 9.02
N SER A 416 -22.65 -36.17 8.50
CA SER A 416 -21.17 -36.09 8.59
C SER A 416 -20.69 -36.02 10.03
N ALA A 417 -21.33 -35.21 10.89
CA ALA A 417 -21.00 -35.14 12.32
C ALA A 417 -21.33 -36.46 13.03
N GLU A 418 -22.54 -37.00 12.84
CA GLU A 418 -23.01 -38.25 13.48
C GLU A 418 -22.20 -39.48 13.08
N ALA A 419 -21.64 -39.50 11.86
CA ALA A 419 -20.76 -40.58 11.40
C ALA A 419 -19.49 -40.72 12.26
N ARG A 420 -19.00 -39.65 12.89
CA ARG A 420 -17.84 -39.67 13.80
C ARG A 420 -18.12 -40.24 15.18
N LEU A 421 -19.37 -40.56 15.46
CA LEU A 421 -19.81 -41.19 16.72
C LEU A 421 -19.97 -42.73 16.59
N ARG A 422 -19.69 -43.31 15.42
CA ARG A 422 -19.85 -44.75 15.17
C ARG A 422 -18.58 -45.50 15.53
N ASP A 423 -18.73 -46.62 16.26
CA ASP A 423 -17.63 -47.51 16.64
C ASP A 423 -16.99 -48.26 15.45
N ASP A 424 -17.63 -48.19 14.27
CA ASP A 424 -17.26 -48.94 13.07
C ASP A 424 -16.95 -48.06 11.86
N ILE A 425 -16.25 -46.94 12.05
CA ILE A 425 -15.81 -46.13 10.91
C ILE A 425 -14.85 -46.97 10.05
N SER A 426 -15.41 -47.68 9.11
CA SER A 426 -14.66 -48.35 8.05
C SER A 426 -14.51 -47.41 6.87
N PRO A 427 -13.32 -47.35 6.21
CA PRO A 427 -13.14 -46.55 5.01
C PRO A 427 -13.98 -46.98 3.81
N ASP A 428 -14.78 -48.02 3.95
CA ASP A 428 -15.61 -48.60 2.89
C ASP A 428 -17.02 -48.01 2.90
N TYR A 429 -17.15 -46.79 2.38
CA TYR A 429 -18.47 -46.21 2.08
C TYR A 429 -19.04 -46.80 0.79
N GLY A 430 -19.54 -48.03 0.87
CA GLY A 430 -20.44 -48.54 -0.14
C GLY A 430 -21.81 -47.83 -0.05
N PRO A 431 -22.53 -47.60 -1.17
CA PRO A 431 -23.84 -46.96 -1.14
C PRO A 431 -24.82 -47.81 -0.34
N GLN A 432 -25.21 -47.31 0.82
CA GLN A 432 -26.37 -47.92 1.51
C GLN A 432 -27.63 -47.41 0.80
N ARG A 433 -28.42 -48.34 0.34
CA ARG A 433 -29.67 -48.21 -0.42
C ARG A 433 -30.78 -47.54 0.43
#